data_3891ef64680eb23682e6c58b2b0111d7
#
_entry.id   3891ef64680eb23682e6c58b2b0111d7
#
_cell.length_a   1.000
_cell.length_b   1.000
_cell.length_c   1.000
_cell.angle_alpha   90.00
_cell.angle_beta   90.00
_cell.angle_gamma   90.00
#
_symmetry.space_group_name_H-M   'P 1'
#
loop_
_entity.id
_entity.type
_entity.pdbx_description
1 polymer ?
#
loop_
_entity_poly.entity_id
_entity_poly.type
_entity_poly.pdbx_seq_one_letter_code
_entity_poly.pdbx_strand_id
1 'polypeptide(L)'
;MGVLCMNHRKLYDIKVKHQWFAAEGADIVVIDTGASAKAEEKRIPAVWHLPAVVILAWLCFLPGMRRWVQEEAANILVPGMALLTAGLFWVLHIWTNRRRCEPYSENTQINTAIHVSERRMWAWIWLVGTYTSLIGMGEVLWQISRKGYLDVVDTIICVIFSMAGGLFILAAILWMMKKRQELLKTEEPLSYVDDDIYWKNGWYNNPRDRRWVVLSRMCSSNYSFNMGKPGVRYLTGALGSVIVIGVLWLVVVFFGMDFVRPQL
;
A
#
# COMPACT_ATOMS: atom_id res chain seq x y z
N MET A 1 18.17 8.91 -0.73
CA MET A 1 17.66 8.53 0.61
C MET A 1 18.73 8.52 1.69
N GLY A 2 19.90 7.93 1.52
CA GLY A 2 20.95 7.85 2.55
C GLY A 2 21.40 9.23 3.11
N VAL A 3 21.62 10.22 2.27
CA VAL A 3 22.04 11.57 2.67
C VAL A 3 20.97 12.28 3.51
N LEU A 4 19.69 12.12 3.19
CA LEU A 4 18.56 12.68 3.96
C LEU A 4 18.48 12.05 5.36
N CYS A 5 18.65 10.73 5.48
CA CYS A 5 18.66 10.04 6.77
C CYS A 5 19.86 10.43 7.64
N MET A 6 21.04 10.64 7.05
CA MET A 6 22.22 11.10 7.78
C MET A 6 22.07 12.53 8.28
N ASN A 7 21.54 13.43 7.46
CA ASN A 7 21.28 14.82 7.86
C ASN A 7 20.21 14.91 8.94
N HIS A 8 19.17 14.10 8.86
CA HIS A 8 18.13 14.03 9.89
C HIS A 8 18.68 13.52 11.22
N ARG A 9 19.56 12.53 11.20
CA ARG A 9 20.21 12.02 12.42
C ARG A 9 21.06 13.12 13.10
N LYS A 10 21.86 13.86 12.32
CA LYS A 10 22.65 14.96 12.84
C LYS A 10 21.77 16.07 13.44
N LEU A 11 20.68 16.43 12.75
CA LEU A 11 19.72 17.41 13.24
C LEU A 11 19.04 16.96 14.53
N TYR A 12 18.63 15.69 14.60
CA TYR A 12 18.06 15.10 15.81
C TYR A 12 19.03 15.18 16.98
N ASP A 13 20.30 14.77 16.80
CA ASP A 13 21.33 14.82 17.83
C ASP A 13 21.60 16.25 18.33
N ILE A 14 21.56 17.24 17.42
CA ILE A 14 21.67 18.67 17.77
C ILE A 14 20.47 19.11 18.62
N LYS A 15 19.23 18.78 18.20
CA LYS A 15 18.01 19.11 18.95
C LYS A 15 17.99 18.49 20.34
N VAL A 16 18.42 17.23 20.48
CA VAL A 16 18.60 16.57 21.80
C VAL A 16 19.60 17.32 22.64
N LYS A 17 20.78 17.66 22.11
CA LYS A 17 21.85 18.35 22.84
C LYS A 17 21.42 19.73 23.34
N HIS A 18 20.61 20.45 22.57
CA HIS A 18 20.14 21.79 22.91
C HIS A 18 18.76 21.82 23.57
N GLN A 19 18.16 20.66 23.85
CA GLN A 19 16.82 20.53 24.44
C GLN A 19 15.71 21.28 23.67
N TRP A 20 15.79 21.28 22.36
CA TRP A 20 14.85 22.01 21.48
C TRP A 20 13.53 21.25 21.22
N PHE A 21 13.29 20.14 21.88
CA PHE A 21 12.01 19.46 21.80
C PHE A 21 11.02 20.07 22.80
N ALA A 22 9.77 20.25 22.37
CA ALA A 22 8.71 20.62 23.30
C ALA A 22 8.54 19.49 24.33
N ALA A 23 8.55 19.86 25.61
CA ALA A 23 8.50 18.89 26.71
C ALA A 23 7.14 18.22 26.86
N GLU A 24 6.06 18.85 26.38
CA GLU A 24 4.68 18.37 26.58
C GLU A 24 3.83 18.65 25.33
N GLY A 25 2.97 17.69 24.95
CA GLY A 25 1.98 17.87 23.87
C GLY A 25 2.13 16.97 22.65
N ALA A 26 3.26 16.28 22.48
CA ALA A 26 3.49 15.40 21.33
C ALA A 26 2.57 14.18 21.23
N ASP A 27 1.82 13.88 22.30
CA ASP A 27 0.88 12.74 22.35
C ASP A 27 -0.54 13.10 21.86
N ILE A 28 -0.81 14.37 21.54
CA ILE A 28 -2.13 14.83 21.12
C ILE A 28 -2.31 14.62 19.62
N VAL A 29 -3.27 13.77 19.27
CA VAL A 29 -3.73 13.60 17.88
C VAL A 29 -4.84 14.59 17.61
N VAL A 30 -4.56 15.61 16.82
CA VAL A 30 -5.54 16.58 16.36
C VAL A 30 -6.32 15.99 15.17
N ILE A 31 -7.64 16.11 15.17
CA ILE A 31 -8.51 15.62 14.11
C ILE A 31 -9.40 16.77 13.65
N ASP A 32 -9.41 17.01 12.34
CA ASP A 32 -10.38 17.90 11.70
C ASP A 32 -11.71 17.16 11.52
N THR A 33 -12.67 17.42 12.44
CA THR A 33 -13.98 16.77 12.43
C THR A 33 -14.83 17.19 11.24
N GLY A 34 -14.72 18.45 10.80
CA GLY A 34 -15.43 18.98 9.63
C GLY A 34 -14.96 18.34 8.33
N ALA A 35 -13.64 18.23 8.15
CA ALA A 35 -13.05 17.53 7.01
C ALA A 35 -13.39 16.03 7.04
N SER A 36 -13.40 15.41 8.23
CA SER A 36 -13.74 14.00 8.38
C SER A 36 -15.18 13.69 7.95
N ALA A 37 -16.16 14.51 8.37
CA ALA A 37 -17.56 14.34 8.00
C ALA A 37 -17.78 14.47 6.47
N LYS A 38 -17.22 15.51 5.85
CA LYS A 38 -17.33 15.72 4.39
C LYS A 38 -16.61 14.64 3.57
N ALA A 39 -15.47 14.16 4.06
CA ALA A 39 -14.75 13.06 3.42
C ALA A 39 -15.50 11.72 3.52
N GLU A 40 -16.26 11.52 4.61
CA GLU A 40 -17.13 10.35 4.78
C GLU A 40 -18.32 10.38 3.80
N GLU A 41 -18.98 11.52 3.66
CA GLU A 41 -20.09 11.71 2.73
C GLU A 41 -19.71 11.42 1.27
N LYS A 42 -18.49 11.80 0.87
CA LYS A 42 -17.99 11.68 -0.51
C LYS A 42 -17.19 10.40 -0.79
N ARG A 43 -17.21 9.42 0.10
CA ARG A 43 -16.49 8.15 -0.07
C ARG A 43 -17.04 7.31 -1.22
N ILE A 44 -16.16 6.52 -1.85
CA ILE A 44 -16.55 5.47 -2.78
C ILE A 44 -16.85 4.20 -1.97
N PRO A 45 -18.02 3.56 -2.15
CA PRO A 45 -18.36 2.36 -1.39
C PRO A 45 -17.46 1.16 -1.74
N ALA A 46 -16.97 0.44 -0.74
CA ALA A 46 -16.16 -0.75 -0.94
C ALA A 46 -16.95 -1.96 -1.50
N VAL A 47 -18.27 -1.87 -1.55
CA VAL A 47 -19.12 -2.93 -2.15
C VAL A 47 -18.82 -3.17 -3.64
N TRP A 48 -18.22 -2.22 -4.33
CA TRP A 48 -17.81 -2.36 -5.73
C TRP A 48 -16.74 -3.43 -5.98
N HIS A 49 -16.10 -3.97 -4.93
CA HIS A 49 -15.24 -5.15 -5.04
C HIS A 49 -16.03 -6.45 -5.22
N LEU A 50 -17.29 -6.49 -4.76
CA LEU A 50 -18.08 -7.71 -4.70
C LEU A 50 -18.21 -8.42 -6.04
N PRO A 51 -18.52 -7.75 -7.17
CA PRO A 51 -18.64 -8.42 -8.48
C PRO A 51 -17.35 -9.15 -8.86
N ALA A 52 -16.20 -8.51 -8.69
CA ALA A 52 -14.90 -9.11 -9.03
C ALA A 52 -14.58 -10.32 -8.14
N VAL A 53 -14.82 -10.21 -6.84
CA VAL A 53 -14.60 -11.33 -5.89
C VAL A 53 -15.52 -12.51 -6.21
N VAL A 54 -16.78 -12.25 -6.54
CA VAL A 54 -17.75 -13.32 -6.91
C VAL A 54 -17.33 -14.03 -8.19
N ILE A 55 -16.89 -13.28 -9.22
CA ILE A 55 -16.42 -13.87 -10.48
C ILE A 55 -15.15 -14.71 -10.23
N LEU A 56 -14.16 -14.19 -9.49
CA LEU A 56 -12.96 -14.95 -9.15
C LEU A 56 -13.29 -16.22 -8.35
N ALA A 57 -14.18 -16.12 -7.37
CA ALA A 57 -14.62 -17.26 -6.60
C ALA A 57 -15.29 -18.30 -7.51
N TRP A 58 -16.19 -17.88 -8.41
CA TRP A 58 -16.81 -18.75 -9.38
C TRP A 58 -15.79 -19.48 -10.26
N LEU A 59 -14.78 -18.77 -10.77
CA LEU A 59 -13.69 -19.37 -11.57
C LEU A 59 -12.91 -20.43 -10.77
N CYS A 60 -12.65 -20.20 -9.48
CA CYS A 60 -11.95 -21.15 -8.61
C CYS A 60 -12.76 -22.47 -8.42
N PHE A 61 -14.08 -22.41 -8.55
CA PHE A 61 -14.94 -23.59 -8.38
C PHE A 61 -15.32 -24.29 -9.68
N LEU A 62 -14.80 -23.88 -10.83
CA LEU A 62 -15.02 -24.57 -12.09
C LEU A 62 -14.53 -26.03 -12.02
N PRO A 63 -15.23 -26.99 -12.67
CA PRO A 63 -14.85 -28.41 -12.61
C PRO A 63 -13.43 -28.70 -13.08
N GLY A 64 -12.95 -28.00 -14.11
CA GLY A 64 -11.58 -28.14 -14.59
C GLY A 64 -10.54 -27.64 -13.58
N MET A 65 -10.81 -26.51 -12.90
CA MET A 65 -9.95 -26.00 -11.84
C MET A 65 -9.89 -26.97 -10.65
N ARG A 66 -11.02 -27.54 -10.25
CA ARG A 66 -11.04 -28.55 -9.16
C ARG A 66 -10.21 -29.77 -9.51
N ARG A 67 -10.31 -30.29 -10.73
CA ARG A 67 -9.48 -31.42 -11.20
C ARG A 67 -8.01 -31.08 -11.14
N TRP A 68 -7.63 -29.92 -11.70
CA TRP A 68 -6.24 -29.46 -11.71
C TRP A 68 -5.64 -29.31 -10.30
N VAL A 69 -6.42 -28.83 -9.33
CA VAL A 69 -5.97 -28.75 -7.92
C VAL A 69 -5.81 -30.14 -7.29
N GLN A 70 -6.62 -31.13 -7.71
CA GLN A 70 -6.51 -32.51 -7.22
C GLN A 70 -5.30 -33.27 -7.78
N GLU A 71 -4.77 -32.86 -8.94
CA GLU A 71 -3.59 -33.46 -9.54
C GLU A 71 -2.34 -33.20 -8.71
N GLU A 72 -2.19 -32.01 -8.14
CA GLU A 72 -1.07 -31.63 -7.28
C GLU A 72 -1.54 -30.65 -6.20
N ALA A 73 -1.25 -30.94 -4.94
CA ALA A 73 -1.66 -30.10 -3.80
C ALA A 73 -1.15 -28.66 -3.88
N ALA A 74 0.04 -28.43 -4.47
CA ALA A 74 0.62 -27.10 -4.66
C ALA A 74 -0.23 -26.20 -5.60
N ASN A 75 -1.02 -26.80 -6.49
CA ASN A 75 -1.88 -26.10 -7.44
C ASN A 75 -2.96 -25.24 -6.76
N ILE A 76 -3.32 -25.52 -5.49
CA ILE A 76 -4.25 -24.70 -4.71
C ILE A 76 -3.74 -23.29 -4.48
N LEU A 77 -2.44 -23.05 -4.58
CA LEU A 77 -1.86 -21.73 -4.39
C LEU A 77 -2.37 -20.71 -5.43
N VAL A 78 -2.63 -21.13 -6.66
CA VAL A 78 -3.08 -20.22 -7.74
C VAL A 78 -4.46 -19.64 -7.46
N PRO A 79 -5.53 -20.43 -7.28
CA PRO A 79 -6.84 -19.90 -6.91
C PRO A 79 -6.83 -19.23 -5.54
N GLY A 80 -6.05 -19.73 -4.58
CA GLY A 80 -5.86 -19.13 -3.27
C GLY A 80 -5.27 -17.73 -3.35
N MET A 81 -4.23 -17.53 -4.15
CA MET A 81 -3.61 -16.20 -4.34
C MET A 81 -4.54 -15.23 -5.07
N ALA A 82 -5.34 -15.69 -6.04
CA ALA A 82 -6.31 -14.83 -6.71
C ALA A 82 -7.35 -14.26 -5.74
N LEU A 83 -7.94 -15.11 -4.88
CA LEU A 83 -8.93 -14.70 -3.89
C LEU A 83 -8.30 -13.88 -2.77
N LEU A 84 -7.10 -14.24 -2.31
CA LEU A 84 -6.39 -13.51 -1.27
C LEU A 84 -6.04 -12.09 -1.72
N THR A 85 -5.58 -11.91 -2.97
CA THR A 85 -5.25 -10.60 -3.53
C THR A 85 -6.49 -9.72 -3.64
N ALA A 86 -7.60 -10.24 -4.16
CA ALA A 86 -8.86 -9.51 -4.27
C ALA A 86 -9.43 -9.15 -2.88
N GLY A 87 -9.38 -10.09 -1.93
CA GLY A 87 -9.79 -9.87 -0.55
C GLY A 87 -8.94 -8.83 0.17
N LEU A 88 -7.61 -8.85 -0.06
CA LEU A 88 -6.68 -7.86 0.49
C LEU A 88 -7.02 -6.45 -0.02
N PHE A 89 -7.24 -6.26 -1.32
CA PHE A 89 -7.63 -4.96 -1.87
C PHE A 89 -8.97 -4.48 -1.29
N TRP A 90 -9.93 -5.38 -1.10
CA TRP A 90 -11.20 -5.03 -0.47
C TRP A 90 -11.03 -4.57 0.99
N VAL A 91 -10.25 -5.31 1.79
CA VAL A 91 -9.94 -4.94 3.17
C VAL A 91 -9.20 -3.61 3.24
N LEU A 92 -8.21 -3.38 2.37
CA LEU A 92 -7.46 -2.12 2.29
C LEU A 92 -8.37 -0.95 1.90
N HIS A 93 -9.36 -1.16 1.01
CA HIS A 93 -10.35 -0.14 0.67
C HIS A 93 -11.21 0.23 1.89
N ILE A 94 -11.72 -0.76 2.62
CA ILE A 94 -12.48 -0.52 3.86
C ILE A 94 -11.63 0.23 4.88
N TRP A 95 -10.37 -0.18 5.05
CA TRP A 95 -9.45 0.43 6.00
C TRP A 95 -9.15 1.90 5.64
N THR A 96 -8.85 2.19 4.38
CA THR A 96 -8.57 3.56 3.92
C THR A 96 -9.80 4.47 4.04
N ASN A 97 -11.01 3.94 3.83
CA ASN A 97 -12.25 4.69 4.03
C ASN A 97 -12.53 5.04 5.50
N ARG A 98 -12.02 4.27 6.46
CA ARG A 98 -12.22 4.49 7.90
C ARG A 98 -11.18 5.40 8.55
N ARG A 99 -10.19 5.89 7.79
CA ARG A 99 -9.15 6.75 8.35
C ARG A 99 -9.70 8.10 8.78
N ARG A 100 -9.23 8.59 9.93
CA ARG A 100 -9.56 9.93 10.42
C ARG A 100 -8.74 10.98 9.66
N CYS A 101 -9.30 12.18 9.51
CA CYS A 101 -8.65 13.29 8.83
C CYS A 101 -7.79 14.08 9.81
N GLU A 102 -6.48 13.95 9.70
CA GLU A 102 -5.53 14.79 10.42
C GLU A 102 -5.38 16.13 9.68
N PRO A 103 -5.32 17.27 10.37
CA PRO A 103 -5.19 18.55 9.70
C PRO A 103 -3.81 18.70 9.05
N TYR A 104 -3.80 19.29 7.86
CA TYR A 104 -2.60 19.73 7.14
C TYR A 104 -2.38 21.24 7.29
N SER A 105 -3.47 21.98 7.50
CA SER A 105 -3.54 23.42 7.63
C SER A 105 -4.61 23.77 8.68
N GLU A 106 -4.61 24.99 9.19
CA GLU A 106 -5.71 25.51 10.03
C GLU A 106 -7.01 25.69 9.25
N ASN A 107 -6.93 25.69 7.92
CA ASN A 107 -8.08 25.86 7.02
C ASN A 107 -8.79 24.51 6.75
N THR A 108 -9.96 24.32 7.39
CA THR A 108 -10.80 23.12 7.21
C THR A 108 -11.24 22.89 5.75
N GLN A 109 -11.34 23.93 4.91
CA GLN A 109 -11.71 23.73 3.50
C GLN A 109 -10.58 23.04 2.73
N ILE A 110 -9.32 23.43 2.97
CA ILE A 110 -8.15 22.80 2.38
C ILE A 110 -7.98 21.38 2.89
N ASN A 111 -8.11 21.16 4.20
CA ASN A 111 -8.10 19.82 4.79
C ASN A 111 -9.16 18.94 4.12
N THR A 112 -10.38 19.45 3.94
CA THR A 112 -11.48 18.74 3.26
C THR A 112 -11.10 18.38 1.83
N ALA A 113 -10.56 19.33 1.05
CA ALA A 113 -10.18 19.10 -0.35
C ALA A 113 -9.09 18.04 -0.49
N ILE A 114 -8.10 18.06 0.42
CA ILE A 114 -7.03 17.07 0.45
C ILE A 114 -7.60 15.69 0.79
N HIS A 115 -8.31 15.56 1.91
CA HIS A 115 -8.79 14.27 2.40
C HIS A 115 -9.84 13.61 1.49
N VAL A 116 -10.75 14.38 0.89
CA VAL A 116 -11.67 13.86 -0.13
C VAL A 116 -10.90 13.31 -1.32
N SER A 117 -9.88 14.04 -1.77
CA SER A 117 -9.06 13.60 -2.91
C SER A 117 -8.23 12.35 -2.57
N GLU A 118 -7.62 12.29 -1.40
CA GLU A 118 -6.87 11.13 -0.92
C GLU A 118 -7.75 9.88 -0.79
N ARG A 119 -8.91 9.98 -0.16
CA ARG A 119 -9.85 8.85 -0.03
C ARG A 119 -10.30 8.34 -1.39
N ARG A 120 -10.64 9.24 -2.33
CA ARG A 120 -11.02 8.85 -3.68
C ARG A 120 -9.87 8.20 -4.44
N MET A 121 -8.67 8.74 -4.33
CA MET A 121 -7.47 8.15 -4.94
C MET A 121 -7.25 6.73 -4.43
N TRP A 122 -7.24 6.53 -3.10
CA TRP A 122 -7.04 5.20 -2.52
C TRP A 122 -8.15 4.22 -2.91
N ALA A 123 -9.41 4.69 -2.91
CA ALA A 123 -10.53 3.87 -3.37
C ALA A 123 -10.36 3.40 -4.82
N TRP A 124 -9.94 4.30 -5.72
CA TRP A 124 -9.65 3.94 -7.11
C TRP A 124 -8.44 3.01 -7.25
N ILE A 125 -7.39 3.23 -6.47
CA ILE A 125 -6.21 2.32 -6.45
C ILE A 125 -6.66 0.90 -6.12
N TRP A 126 -7.43 0.72 -5.05
CA TRP A 126 -7.88 -0.61 -4.65
C TRP A 126 -8.88 -1.23 -5.63
N LEU A 127 -9.79 -0.45 -6.18
CA LEU A 127 -10.74 -0.93 -7.19
C LEU A 127 -10.02 -1.33 -8.49
N VAL A 128 -9.18 -0.46 -9.04
CA VAL A 128 -8.40 -0.78 -10.24
C VAL A 128 -7.51 -2.00 -10.00
N GLY A 129 -6.85 -2.09 -8.83
CA GLY A 129 -6.07 -3.26 -8.45
C GLY A 129 -6.91 -4.55 -8.45
N THR A 130 -8.13 -4.52 -7.91
CA THR A 130 -9.02 -5.69 -7.91
C THR A 130 -9.45 -6.08 -9.32
N TYR A 131 -9.83 -5.11 -10.17
CA TYR A 131 -10.32 -5.41 -11.52
C TYR A 131 -9.18 -5.80 -12.48
N THR A 132 -8.00 -5.23 -12.36
CA THR A 132 -6.82 -5.70 -13.11
C THR A 132 -6.41 -7.11 -12.68
N SER A 133 -6.50 -7.43 -11.37
CA SER A 133 -6.32 -8.78 -10.87
C SER A 133 -7.40 -9.73 -11.37
N LEU A 134 -8.66 -9.30 -11.44
CA LEU A 134 -9.74 -10.11 -12.02
C LEU A 134 -9.43 -10.47 -13.48
N ILE A 135 -8.98 -9.52 -14.29
CA ILE A 135 -8.68 -9.78 -15.71
C ILE A 135 -7.45 -10.70 -15.81
N GLY A 136 -6.33 -10.35 -15.16
CA GLY A 136 -5.10 -11.13 -15.26
C GLY A 136 -5.22 -12.53 -14.65
N MET A 137 -5.62 -12.61 -13.39
CA MET A 137 -5.77 -13.90 -12.70
C MET A 137 -7.00 -14.66 -13.16
N GLY A 138 -8.07 -13.96 -13.53
CA GLY A 138 -9.27 -14.58 -14.08
C GLY A 138 -8.99 -15.29 -15.38
N GLU A 139 -8.16 -14.71 -16.28
CA GLU A 139 -7.69 -15.37 -17.49
C GLU A 139 -6.88 -16.63 -17.16
N VAL A 140 -5.93 -16.52 -16.23
CA VAL A 140 -5.15 -17.69 -15.75
C VAL A 140 -6.08 -18.81 -15.27
N LEU A 141 -7.03 -18.50 -14.37
CA LEU A 141 -7.95 -19.49 -13.82
C LEU A 141 -8.86 -20.12 -14.91
N TRP A 142 -9.31 -19.31 -15.86
CA TRP A 142 -10.13 -19.75 -16.97
C TRP A 142 -9.38 -20.71 -17.89
N GLN A 143 -8.15 -20.38 -18.29
CA GLN A 143 -7.36 -21.21 -19.20
C GLN A 143 -6.92 -22.51 -18.54
N ILE A 144 -6.48 -22.47 -17.28
CA ILE A 144 -6.19 -23.70 -16.52
C ILE A 144 -7.44 -24.58 -16.43
N SER A 145 -8.61 -24.00 -16.15
CA SER A 145 -9.85 -24.78 -16.09
C SER A 145 -10.22 -25.45 -17.43
N ARG A 146 -9.89 -24.82 -18.56
CA ARG A 146 -10.19 -25.33 -19.90
C ARG A 146 -9.15 -26.28 -20.46
N LYS A 147 -7.88 -25.90 -20.35
CA LYS A 147 -6.76 -26.56 -21.01
C LYS A 147 -5.96 -27.47 -20.05
N GLY A 148 -6.01 -27.20 -18.73
CA GLY A 148 -5.17 -27.84 -17.73
C GLY A 148 -3.75 -27.26 -17.62
N TYR A 149 -3.40 -26.30 -18.47
CA TYR A 149 -2.07 -25.65 -18.49
C TYR A 149 -2.19 -24.18 -18.90
N LEU A 150 -1.10 -23.44 -18.72
CA LEU A 150 -0.93 -22.06 -19.21
C LEU A 150 0.03 -22.05 -20.38
N ASP A 151 -0.29 -21.29 -21.41
CA ASP A 151 0.63 -20.99 -22.48
C ASP A 151 1.32 -19.61 -22.26
N VAL A 152 2.26 -19.30 -23.13
CA VAL A 152 3.04 -18.04 -23.06
C VAL A 152 2.12 -16.82 -23.21
N VAL A 153 1.09 -16.90 -24.05
CA VAL A 153 0.15 -15.79 -24.29
C VAL A 153 -0.66 -15.49 -23.04
N ASP A 154 -1.19 -16.54 -22.37
CA ASP A 154 -1.94 -16.41 -21.12
C ASP A 154 -1.09 -15.72 -20.02
N THR A 155 0.18 -16.12 -19.93
CA THR A 155 1.16 -15.52 -19.00
C THR A 155 1.44 -14.05 -19.33
N ILE A 156 1.62 -13.70 -20.61
CA ILE A 156 1.84 -12.32 -21.05
C ILE A 156 0.63 -11.45 -20.69
N ILE A 157 -0.60 -11.91 -20.91
CA ILE A 157 -1.82 -11.20 -20.55
C ILE A 157 -1.82 -10.89 -19.05
N CYS A 158 -1.56 -11.89 -18.19
CA CYS A 158 -1.50 -11.70 -16.75
C CYS A 158 -0.47 -10.65 -16.34
N VAL A 159 0.74 -10.70 -16.93
CA VAL A 159 1.81 -9.73 -16.68
C VAL A 159 1.41 -8.31 -17.11
N ILE A 160 0.83 -8.14 -18.29
CA ILE A 160 0.39 -6.83 -18.80
C ILE A 160 -0.62 -6.20 -17.84
N PHE A 161 -1.65 -6.92 -17.41
CA PHE A 161 -2.65 -6.38 -16.49
C PHE A 161 -2.09 -6.10 -15.10
N SER A 162 -1.16 -6.92 -14.60
CA SER A 162 -0.46 -6.67 -13.34
C SER A 162 0.40 -5.40 -13.42
N MET A 163 1.13 -5.20 -14.52
CA MET A 163 1.91 -3.98 -14.76
C MET A 163 1.02 -2.75 -14.90
N ALA A 164 -0.10 -2.85 -15.62
CA ALA A 164 -1.05 -1.74 -15.78
C ALA A 164 -1.61 -1.28 -14.42
N GLY A 165 -1.95 -2.22 -13.53
CA GLY A 165 -2.34 -1.92 -12.15
C GLY A 165 -1.24 -1.18 -11.38
N GLY A 166 0.01 -1.65 -11.46
CA GLY A 166 1.17 -1.01 -10.84
C GLY A 166 1.44 0.40 -11.34
N LEU A 167 1.38 0.61 -12.65
CA LEU A 167 1.53 1.93 -13.26
C LEU A 167 0.42 2.89 -12.85
N PHE A 168 -0.82 2.41 -12.77
CA PHE A 168 -1.93 3.22 -12.27
C PHE A 168 -1.71 3.67 -10.82
N ILE A 169 -1.25 2.78 -9.95
CA ILE A 169 -0.93 3.11 -8.55
C ILE A 169 0.11 4.23 -8.50
N LEU A 170 1.21 4.08 -9.26
CA LEU A 170 2.28 5.08 -9.30
C LEU A 170 1.76 6.44 -9.80
N ALA A 171 1.01 6.45 -10.90
CA ALA A 171 0.44 7.67 -11.46
C ALA A 171 -0.53 8.36 -10.49
N ALA A 172 -1.39 7.60 -9.81
CA ALA A 172 -2.34 8.12 -8.82
C ALA A 172 -1.63 8.76 -7.62
N ILE A 173 -0.57 8.11 -7.12
CA ILE A 173 0.25 8.64 -6.00
C ILE A 173 0.94 9.94 -6.43
N LEU A 174 1.61 9.97 -7.58
CA LEU A 174 2.29 11.16 -8.09
C LEU A 174 1.31 12.33 -8.31
N TRP A 175 0.13 12.04 -8.86
CA TRP A 175 -0.93 13.05 -9.02
C TRP A 175 -1.38 13.62 -7.68
N MET A 176 -1.59 12.76 -6.67
CA MET A 176 -2.01 13.22 -5.35
C MET A 176 -0.93 14.04 -4.64
N MET A 177 0.35 13.63 -4.80
CA MET A 177 1.50 14.40 -4.30
C MET A 177 1.48 15.82 -4.86
N LYS A 178 1.39 15.96 -6.18
CA LYS A 178 1.35 17.25 -6.85
C LYS A 178 0.15 18.09 -6.38
N LYS A 179 -1.04 17.50 -6.37
CA LYS A 179 -2.27 18.18 -5.94
C LYS A 179 -2.18 18.70 -4.50
N ARG A 180 -1.62 17.90 -3.58
CA ARG A 180 -1.44 18.30 -2.20
C ARG A 180 -0.44 19.45 -2.06
N GLN A 181 0.68 19.40 -2.78
CA GLN A 181 1.65 20.50 -2.81
C GLN A 181 1.02 21.80 -3.33
N GLU A 182 0.19 21.73 -4.36
CA GLU A 182 -0.51 22.91 -4.89
C GLU A 182 -1.49 23.50 -3.88
N LEU A 183 -2.25 22.65 -3.16
CA LEU A 183 -3.23 23.11 -2.16
C LEU A 183 -2.57 23.71 -0.91
N LEU A 184 -1.38 23.24 -0.55
CA LEU A 184 -0.65 23.70 0.64
C LEU A 184 0.35 24.83 0.33
N LYS A 185 0.51 25.25 -0.92
CA LYS A 185 1.53 26.21 -1.34
C LYS A 185 1.43 27.56 -0.63
N THR A 186 0.22 28.00 -0.26
CA THR A 186 -0.08 29.28 0.38
C THR A 186 -0.36 29.17 1.87
N GLU A 187 -0.31 27.94 2.41
CA GLU A 187 -0.68 27.67 3.80
C GLU A 187 0.56 27.66 4.70
N GLU A 188 0.39 28.22 5.90
CA GLU A 188 1.43 28.14 6.92
C GLU A 188 1.47 26.75 7.56
N PRO A 189 2.66 26.26 7.93
CA PRO A 189 2.78 24.98 8.64
C PRO A 189 2.10 25.06 10.01
N LEU A 190 1.44 23.97 10.40
CA LEU A 190 0.80 23.84 11.72
C LEU A 190 1.86 23.95 12.82
N SER A 191 1.74 24.97 13.69
CA SER A 191 2.71 25.27 14.74
C SER A 191 2.50 24.47 16.04
N TYR A 192 1.29 23.91 16.24
CA TYR A 192 0.88 23.28 17.50
C TYR A 192 1.15 21.78 17.61
N VAL A 193 1.76 21.18 16.57
CA VAL A 193 2.07 19.75 16.60
C VAL A 193 3.59 19.57 16.52
N ASP A 194 4.24 19.41 17.66
CA ASP A 194 5.66 19.06 17.72
C ASP A 194 5.79 17.57 18.07
N ASP A 195 6.02 16.74 17.04
CA ASP A 195 6.31 15.32 17.19
C ASP A 195 7.73 14.94 16.76
N ASP A 196 8.60 15.94 16.58
CA ASP A 196 9.99 15.78 16.13
C ASP A 196 10.78 14.81 17.00
N ILE A 197 10.49 14.77 18.30
CA ILE A 197 11.14 13.85 19.26
C ILE A 197 10.94 12.37 18.88
N TYR A 198 9.84 12.05 18.19
CA TYR A 198 9.53 10.68 17.77
C TYR A 198 10.08 10.33 16.39
N TRP A 199 10.61 11.31 15.66
CA TRP A 199 11.20 11.09 14.34
C TRP A 199 12.69 10.80 14.46
N LYS A 200 13.08 9.54 14.25
CA LYS A 200 14.48 9.10 14.29
C LYS A 200 14.86 8.39 13.00
N ASN A 201 15.95 8.83 12.36
CA ASN A 201 16.44 8.27 11.10
C ASN A 201 15.38 8.23 9.97
N GLY A 202 14.45 9.18 9.95
CA GLY A 202 13.35 9.23 8.97
C GLY A 202 12.17 8.30 9.28
N TRP A 203 12.18 7.58 10.40
CA TRP A 203 11.10 6.73 10.86
C TRP A 203 10.42 7.31 12.11
N TYR A 204 9.09 7.23 12.13
CA TYR A 204 8.32 7.57 13.32
C TYR A 204 8.39 6.43 14.35
N ASN A 205 8.66 6.76 15.61
CA ASN A 205 8.87 5.78 16.67
C ASN A 205 8.21 6.23 17.98
N ASN A 206 6.88 6.19 18.05
CA ASN A 206 6.12 6.51 19.25
C ASN A 206 5.33 5.28 19.72
N PRO A 207 5.73 4.59 20.81
CA PRO A 207 5.02 3.42 21.32
C PRO A 207 3.66 3.77 21.93
N ARG A 208 3.44 5.01 22.37
CA ARG A 208 2.17 5.48 22.96
C ARG A 208 1.12 5.82 21.89
N ASP A 209 1.53 6.27 20.70
CA ASP A 209 0.62 6.56 19.60
C ASP A 209 -0.02 5.27 19.09
N ARG A 210 -1.36 5.20 19.06
CA ARG A 210 -2.12 4.02 18.61
C ARG A 210 -2.04 3.77 17.12
N ARG A 211 -1.63 4.75 16.33
CA ARG A 211 -1.56 4.63 14.86
C ARG A 211 -0.39 3.74 14.46
N TRP A 212 -0.62 2.86 13.49
CA TRP A 212 0.42 2.05 12.85
C TRP A 212 1.12 2.81 11.71
N VAL A 213 0.38 3.71 11.08
CA VAL A 213 0.84 4.52 9.95
C VAL A 213 0.52 5.97 10.26
N VAL A 214 1.51 6.82 10.17
CA VAL A 214 1.42 8.26 10.40
C VAL A 214 1.83 9.02 9.15
N LEU A 215 1.38 10.26 9.02
CA LEU A 215 1.82 11.15 7.97
C LEU A 215 3.27 11.55 8.19
N SER A 216 4.11 11.41 7.17
CA SER A 216 5.49 11.89 7.23
C SER A 216 5.50 13.39 6.99
N ARG A 217 5.98 14.15 7.97
CA ARG A 217 6.16 15.59 7.85
C ARG A 217 7.40 15.96 7.05
N MET A 218 8.39 15.10 7.02
CA MET A 218 9.65 15.31 6.29
C MET A 218 9.47 15.26 4.78
N CYS A 219 8.51 14.47 4.31
CA CYS A 219 8.09 14.43 2.92
C CYS A 219 6.58 14.60 2.93
N SER A 220 6.08 15.75 2.52
CA SER A 220 4.65 16.12 2.53
C SER A 220 3.72 15.13 1.82
N SER A 221 4.27 14.12 1.20
CA SER A 221 3.58 13.12 0.39
C SER A 221 3.64 11.70 0.93
N ASN A 222 4.45 11.41 1.93
CA ASN A 222 4.71 10.05 2.36
C ASN A 222 4.08 9.74 3.71
N TYR A 223 3.66 8.49 3.84
CA TYR A 223 3.32 7.88 5.12
C TYR A 223 4.56 7.20 5.69
N SER A 224 4.69 7.21 7.01
CA SER A 224 5.69 6.46 7.75
C SER A 224 5.01 5.41 8.63
N PHE A 225 5.64 4.26 8.75
CA PHE A 225 5.23 3.27 9.72
C PHE A 225 5.69 3.67 11.11
N ASN A 226 4.82 3.46 12.12
CA ASN A 226 5.19 3.68 13.52
C ASN A 226 6.04 2.52 14.03
N MET A 227 7.36 2.66 13.96
CA MET A 227 8.33 1.66 14.43
C MET A 227 8.32 1.49 15.97
N GLY A 228 7.61 2.36 16.71
CA GLY A 228 7.34 2.15 18.13
C GLY A 228 6.43 0.96 18.43
N LYS A 229 5.67 0.47 17.42
CA LYS A 229 4.78 -0.68 17.58
C LYS A 229 5.48 -1.99 17.24
N PRO A 230 5.50 -2.99 18.13
CA PRO A 230 6.10 -4.30 17.85
C PRO A 230 5.51 -4.96 16.61
N GLY A 231 4.17 -4.96 16.46
CA GLY A 231 3.48 -5.54 15.30
C GLY A 231 3.89 -4.90 13.97
N VAL A 232 4.19 -3.58 13.94
CA VAL A 232 4.69 -2.89 12.76
C VAL A 232 6.11 -3.32 12.43
N ARG A 233 6.98 -3.48 13.43
CA ARG A 233 8.36 -3.96 13.22
C ARG A 233 8.37 -5.36 12.63
N TYR A 234 7.53 -6.27 13.16
CA TYR A 234 7.39 -7.62 12.60
C TYR A 234 6.86 -7.60 11.17
N LEU A 235 5.83 -6.79 10.90
CA LEU A 235 5.27 -6.66 9.56
C LEU A 235 6.30 -6.12 8.56
N THR A 236 7.01 -5.06 8.90
CA THR A 236 8.04 -4.47 8.02
C THR A 236 9.23 -5.41 7.84
N GLY A 237 9.63 -6.13 8.88
CA GLY A 237 10.65 -7.18 8.79
C GLY A 237 10.23 -8.33 7.88
N ALA A 238 9.01 -8.84 8.03
CA ALA A 238 8.46 -9.90 7.20
C ALA A 238 8.36 -9.47 5.72
N LEU A 239 7.84 -8.26 5.44
CA LEU A 239 7.78 -7.72 4.09
C LEU A 239 9.17 -7.55 3.47
N GLY A 240 10.12 -7.04 4.24
CA GLY A 240 11.52 -6.93 3.80
C GLY A 240 12.13 -8.30 3.47
N SER A 241 11.89 -9.31 4.32
CA SER A 241 12.36 -10.68 4.08
C SER A 241 11.77 -11.29 2.81
N VAL A 242 10.46 -11.10 2.55
CA VAL A 242 9.80 -11.56 1.33
C VAL A 242 10.42 -10.92 0.09
N ILE A 243 10.69 -9.61 0.13
CA ILE A 243 11.35 -8.91 -0.99
C ILE A 243 12.75 -9.47 -1.22
N VAL A 244 13.56 -9.63 -0.17
CA VAL A 244 14.92 -10.17 -0.28
C VAL A 244 14.90 -11.59 -0.83
N ILE A 245 14.02 -12.47 -0.32
CA ILE A 245 13.88 -13.85 -0.81
C ILE A 245 13.44 -13.85 -2.27
N GLY A 246 12.46 -12.99 -2.64
CA GLY A 246 12.01 -12.87 -4.03
C GLY A 246 13.11 -12.40 -4.98
N VAL A 247 13.92 -11.43 -4.58
CA VAL A 247 15.08 -10.97 -5.37
C VAL A 247 16.12 -12.07 -5.50
N LEU A 248 16.46 -12.76 -4.39
CA LEU A 248 17.42 -13.88 -4.42
C LEU A 248 16.91 -15.00 -5.31
N TRP A 249 15.64 -15.33 -5.24
CA TRP A 249 15.02 -16.33 -6.10
C TRP A 249 15.10 -15.94 -7.58
N LEU A 250 14.80 -14.69 -7.93
CA LEU A 250 14.95 -14.17 -9.29
C LEU A 250 16.41 -14.27 -9.77
N VAL A 251 17.39 -13.92 -8.93
CA VAL A 251 18.81 -14.05 -9.24
C VAL A 251 19.17 -15.51 -9.53
N VAL A 252 18.72 -16.44 -8.69
CA VAL A 252 18.95 -17.88 -8.90
C VAL A 252 18.31 -18.37 -10.20
N VAL A 253 17.08 -17.94 -10.52
CA VAL A 253 16.40 -18.32 -11.76
C VAL A 253 17.13 -17.76 -12.98
N PHE A 254 17.53 -16.49 -12.96
CA PHE A 254 18.20 -15.85 -14.11
C PHE A 254 19.62 -16.35 -14.33
N PHE A 255 20.40 -16.56 -13.25
CA PHE A 255 21.79 -17.01 -13.35
C PHE A 255 21.93 -18.54 -13.27
N GLY A 256 20.96 -19.26 -12.69
CA GLY A 256 20.97 -20.72 -12.60
C GLY A 256 20.54 -21.43 -13.89
N MET A 257 19.80 -20.73 -14.79
CA MET A 257 19.42 -21.32 -16.08
C MET A 257 20.62 -21.57 -17.04
N ASP A 258 21.74 -20.88 -16.83
CA ASP A 258 22.98 -21.15 -17.60
C ASP A 258 23.76 -22.39 -17.13
N PHE A 259 23.48 -22.92 -15.92
CA PHE A 259 24.15 -24.09 -15.37
C PHE A 259 23.50 -25.43 -15.76
N VAL A 260 22.29 -25.41 -16.33
CA VAL A 260 21.57 -26.62 -16.75
C VAL A 260 21.38 -26.63 -18.27
N ARG A 261 22.42 -26.33 -19.04
CA ARG A 261 22.46 -26.78 -20.44
C ARG A 261 22.97 -28.21 -20.44
N PRO A 262 22.16 -29.22 -20.83
CA PRO A 262 22.71 -30.53 -21.11
C PRO A 262 23.73 -30.35 -22.25
N GLN A 263 24.93 -30.78 -22.02
CA GLN A 263 25.90 -30.97 -23.12
C GLN A 263 25.30 -32.03 -24.04
N LEU A 264 24.73 -31.60 -25.15
CA LEU A 264 24.44 -32.43 -26.32
C LEU A 264 25.65 -32.49 -27.19
#